data_8949a73d6c32f45bd80f8367f6c55526
#
_entry.id   8949a73d6c32f45bd80f8367f6c55526
#
_cell.length_a   1.000
_cell.length_b   1.000
_cell.length_c   1.000
_cell.angle_alpha   90.00
_cell.angle_beta   90.00
_cell.angle_gamma   90.00
#
_symmetry.space_group_name_H-M   'P 1'
#
loop_
_entity.id
_entity.type
_entity.pdbx_description
1 polymer ?
#
loop_
_entity_poly.entity_id
_entity_poly.type
_entity_poly.pdbx_seq_one_letter_code
_entity_poly.pdbx_strand_id
1 'polypeptide(L)'
;FEKKLSPRLPELAFLRMITLMKELGVIDENSFKNGKINVIDYIRKDVKENFENEQNTLINFNSNAINKILGMNISEEKMINILIELGFKKHNGETSVLVKPYIREDIERKEDLAEEVIRFYGYDNLNETLPKVERGNVYKVNDKDISIITKDIRNLLKIEGYNQIITYRIYIKR
;
A
#
# COMPACT_ATOMS: atom_id res chain seq x y z
N PHE A 1 -11.47 6.44 -7.03
CA PHE A 1 -10.65 5.71 -8.03
C PHE A 1 -9.15 5.77 -7.67
N GLU A 2 -8.62 6.92 -7.28
CA GLU A 2 -7.20 7.11 -6.95
C GLU A 2 -6.74 6.21 -5.80
N LYS A 3 -7.59 6.00 -4.80
CA LYS A 3 -7.26 5.22 -3.58
C LYS A 3 -7.67 3.76 -3.64
N LYS A 4 -8.10 3.24 -4.78
CA LYS A 4 -8.51 1.84 -4.98
C LYS A 4 -9.37 1.31 -3.81
N LEU A 5 -10.46 2.01 -3.50
CA LEU A 5 -11.37 1.58 -2.44
C LEU A 5 -12.08 0.29 -2.85
N SER A 6 -12.17 -0.67 -1.92
CA SER A 6 -12.88 -1.92 -2.18
C SER A 6 -14.34 -1.66 -2.52
N PRO A 7 -14.87 -2.25 -3.59
CA PRO A 7 -16.29 -2.14 -3.97
C PRO A 7 -17.25 -2.73 -2.92
N ARG A 8 -16.76 -3.46 -1.93
CA ARG A 8 -17.55 -3.99 -0.78
C ARG A 8 -17.73 -2.98 0.36
N LEU A 9 -16.98 -1.88 0.36
CA LEU A 9 -17.11 -0.83 1.37
C LEU A 9 -18.51 -0.23 1.47
N PRO A 10 -19.28 -0.01 0.38
CA PRO A 10 -20.64 0.49 0.47
C PRO A 10 -21.57 -0.37 1.33
N GLU A 11 -21.46 -1.69 1.27
CA GLU A 11 -22.25 -2.61 2.09
C GLU A 11 -21.94 -2.43 3.58
N LEU A 12 -20.67 -2.41 3.94
CA LEU A 12 -20.24 -2.17 5.33
C LEU A 12 -20.65 -0.78 5.83
N ALA A 13 -20.50 0.25 4.99
CA ALA A 13 -20.90 1.61 5.31
C ALA A 13 -22.41 1.69 5.56
N PHE A 14 -23.20 1.01 4.75
CA PHE A 14 -24.64 0.94 4.91
C PHE A 14 -25.05 0.25 6.21
N LEU A 15 -24.44 -0.90 6.53
CA LEU A 15 -24.68 -1.59 7.79
C LEU A 15 -24.29 -0.73 9.00
N ARG A 16 -23.17 -0.03 8.93
CA ARG A 16 -22.75 0.89 9.99
C ARG A 16 -23.71 2.07 10.14
N MET A 17 -24.19 2.62 9.03
CA MET A 17 -25.19 3.67 9.04
C MET A 17 -26.47 3.22 9.79
N ILE A 18 -26.99 2.05 9.47
CA ILE A 18 -28.15 1.47 10.16
C ILE A 18 -27.89 1.32 11.67
N THR A 19 -26.71 0.80 12.02
CA THR A 19 -26.33 0.64 13.43
C THR A 19 -26.32 1.98 14.16
N LEU A 20 -25.71 3.00 13.57
CA LEU A 20 -25.68 4.36 14.12
C LEU A 20 -27.07 4.96 14.26
N MET A 21 -27.95 4.77 13.27
CA MET A 21 -29.33 5.26 13.35
C MET A 21 -30.11 4.61 14.52
N LYS A 22 -29.85 3.32 14.80
CA LYS A 22 -30.41 2.65 15.99
C LYS A 22 -29.82 3.20 17.28
N GLU A 23 -28.51 3.36 17.36
CA GLU A 23 -27.81 3.91 18.53
C GLU A 23 -28.30 5.32 18.86
N LEU A 24 -28.61 6.13 17.86
CA LEU A 24 -29.12 7.49 17.98
C LEU A 24 -30.66 7.56 18.21
N GLY A 25 -31.34 6.41 18.22
CA GLY A 25 -32.79 6.36 18.41
C GLY A 25 -33.62 6.89 17.23
N VAL A 26 -33.02 7.07 16.06
CA VAL A 26 -33.72 7.52 14.85
C VAL A 26 -34.62 6.43 14.28
N ILE A 27 -34.19 5.18 14.43
CA ILE A 27 -34.93 3.98 14.03
C ILE A 27 -35.00 2.97 15.17
N ASP A 28 -36.13 2.28 15.27
CA ASP A 28 -36.33 1.19 16.20
C ASP A 28 -36.38 -0.16 15.49
N GLU A 29 -36.47 -1.26 16.27
CA GLU A 29 -36.57 -2.60 15.70
C GLU A 29 -37.86 -2.81 14.89
N ASN A 30 -38.90 -2.04 15.15
CA ASN A 30 -40.17 -2.14 14.44
C ASN A 30 -40.12 -1.47 13.06
N SER A 31 -39.23 -0.48 12.90
CA SER A 31 -39.03 0.23 11.64
C SER A 31 -38.64 -0.72 10.50
N PHE A 32 -38.09 -1.88 10.81
CA PHE A 32 -37.66 -2.89 9.79
C PHE A 32 -38.64 -4.04 9.60
N LYS A 33 -39.62 -4.23 10.50
CA LYS A 33 -40.54 -5.41 10.45
C LYS A 33 -41.41 -5.45 9.20
N ASN A 34 -41.72 -4.29 8.62
CA ASN A 34 -42.60 -4.15 7.47
C ASN A 34 -41.90 -3.62 6.21
N GLY A 35 -40.61 -3.33 6.27
CA GLY A 35 -39.84 -2.79 5.16
C GLY A 35 -39.21 -3.92 4.32
N LYS A 36 -39.51 -3.95 3.03
CA LYS A 36 -38.75 -4.73 2.06
C LYS A 36 -37.58 -3.85 1.57
N ILE A 37 -36.36 -4.23 1.88
CA ILE A 37 -35.17 -3.61 1.26
C ILE A 37 -35.02 -4.27 -0.11
N ASN A 38 -35.31 -3.51 -1.16
CA ASN A 38 -35.00 -3.94 -2.51
C ASN A 38 -33.53 -3.54 -2.80
N VAL A 39 -32.64 -4.50 -2.78
CA VAL A 39 -31.26 -4.30 -3.23
C VAL A 39 -31.26 -4.48 -4.75
N ILE A 40 -31.04 -3.40 -5.48
CA ILE A 40 -30.82 -3.47 -6.91
C ILE A 40 -29.32 -3.61 -7.11
N ASP A 41 -28.89 -4.79 -7.50
CA ASP A 41 -27.50 -5.10 -7.77
C ASP A 41 -27.17 -4.78 -9.23
N TYR A 42 -26.52 -3.62 -9.47
CA TYR A 42 -26.03 -3.21 -10.78
C TYR A 42 -24.58 -3.64 -11.04
N ILE A 43 -24.07 -4.58 -10.28
CA ILE A 43 -22.70 -5.06 -10.49
C ILE A 43 -22.64 -5.81 -11.82
N ARG A 44 -21.71 -5.41 -12.69
CA ARG A 44 -21.41 -6.13 -13.92
C ARG A 44 -21.05 -7.59 -13.59
N LYS A 45 -21.48 -8.52 -14.45
CA LYS A 45 -21.24 -9.97 -14.22
C LYS A 45 -19.76 -10.30 -14.05
N ASP A 46 -18.89 -9.68 -14.86
CA ASP A 46 -17.43 -9.84 -14.78
C ASP A 46 -16.83 -9.40 -13.43
N VAL A 47 -17.45 -8.40 -12.80
CA VAL A 47 -17.04 -7.93 -11.47
C VAL A 47 -17.58 -8.87 -10.39
N LYS A 48 -18.80 -9.37 -10.54
CA LYS A 48 -19.44 -10.27 -9.57
C LYS A 48 -18.71 -11.62 -9.43
N GLU A 49 -18.30 -12.21 -10.54
CA GLU A 49 -17.52 -13.45 -10.55
C GLU A 49 -16.17 -13.30 -9.84
N ASN A 50 -15.52 -12.14 -9.99
CA ASN A 50 -14.28 -11.83 -9.28
C ASN A 50 -14.51 -11.66 -7.77
N PHE A 51 -15.64 -11.10 -7.35
CA PHE A 51 -15.99 -10.93 -5.93
C PHE A 51 -16.22 -12.26 -5.21
N GLU A 52 -16.84 -13.22 -5.87
CA GLU A 52 -17.11 -14.53 -5.27
C GLU A 52 -15.83 -15.34 -5.11
N ASN A 53 -14.85 -15.15 -5.98
CA ASN A 53 -13.57 -15.85 -5.97
C ASN A 53 -12.51 -15.24 -5.04
N GLU A 54 -12.64 -13.99 -4.61
CA GLU A 54 -11.66 -13.28 -3.78
C GLU A 54 -11.75 -13.58 -2.28
N GLN A 55 -12.52 -14.59 -1.87
CA GLN A 55 -12.88 -14.76 -0.47
C GLN A 55 -11.72 -15.03 0.50
N ASN A 56 -10.54 -15.44 0.02
CA ASN A 56 -9.41 -15.68 0.91
C ASN A 56 -8.06 -15.47 0.21
N THR A 57 -7.66 -14.22 0.03
CA THR A 57 -6.28 -13.98 -0.44
C THR A 57 -5.30 -14.32 0.67
N LEU A 58 -4.52 -15.37 0.43
CA LEU A 58 -3.49 -15.85 1.34
C LEU A 58 -2.19 -15.07 1.08
N ILE A 59 -1.54 -14.62 2.15
CA ILE A 59 -0.25 -13.95 2.09
C ILE A 59 0.73 -14.70 2.97
N ASN A 60 1.88 -15.06 2.40
CA ASN A 60 2.95 -15.68 3.15
C ASN A 60 3.58 -14.67 4.12
N PHE A 61 3.57 -15.04 5.40
CA PHE A 61 4.19 -14.27 6.47
C PHE A 61 5.54 -14.90 6.85
N ASN A 62 6.56 -14.05 6.96
CA ASN A 62 7.88 -14.44 7.44
C ASN A 62 8.50 -13.29 8.22
N SER A 63 8.56 -13.45 9.53
CA SER A 63 9.08 -12.44 10.46
C SER A 63 10.52 -12.02 10.16
N ASN A 64 11.37 -12.98 9.76
CA ASN A 64 12.77 -12.70 9.42
C ASN A 64 12.88 -11.86 8.14
N ALA A 65 12.03 -12.14 7.14
CA ALA A 65 12.01 -11.37 5.91
C ALA A 65 11.53 -9.92 6.16
N ILE A 66 10.51 -9.75 7.00
CA ILE A 66 10.01 -8.43 7.40
C ILE A 66 11.08 -7.67 8.18
N ASN A 67 11.72 -8.29 9.16
CA ASN A 67 12.82 -7.68 9.92
C ASN A 67 13.98 -7.25 9.03
N LYS A 68 14.30 -8.05 8.00
CA LYS A 68 15.34 -7.72 7.02
C LYS A 68 14.97 -6.50 6.18
N ILE A 69 13.70 -6.36 5.80
CA ILE A 69 13.20 -5.20 5.06
C ILE A 69 13.26 -3.94 5.93
N LEU A 70 12.80 -4.04 7.18
CA LEU A 70 12.74 -2.92 8.12
C LEU A 70 14.12 -2.56 8.72
N GLY A 71 15.13 -3.45 8.62
CA GLY A 71 16.40 -3.25 9.30
C GLY A 71 16.29 -3.30 10.82
N MET A 72 15.27 -4.01 11.35
CA MET A 72 14.92 -4.07 12.76
C MET A 72 14.88 -5.52 13.27
N ASN A 73 14.67 -5.67 14.57
CA ASN A 73 14.47 -6.97 15.20
C ASN A 73 13.20 -6.96 16.07
N ILE A 74 12.05 -6.99 15.40
CA ILE A 74 10.74 -7.06 16.04
C ILE A 74 10.39 -8.53 16.24
N SER A 75 9.86 -8.90 17.41
CA SER A 75 9.44 -10.28 17.66
C SER A 75 8.26 -10.67 16.79
N GLU A 76 8.22 -11.93 16.36
CA GLU A 76 7.15 -12.49 15.54
C GLU A 76 5.77 -12.30 16.18
N GLU A 77 5.68 -12.57 17.49
CA GLU A 77 4.45 -12.41 18.25
C GLU A 77 3.90 -10.97 18.16
N LYS A 78 4.77 -9.98 18.29
CA LYS A 78 4.38 -8.58 18.20
C LYS A 78 3.89 -8.19 16.80
N MET A 79 4.57 -8.68 15.76
CA MET A 79 4.14 -8.49 14.38
C MET A 79 2.77 -9.10 14.11
N ILE A 80 2.57 -10.34 14.56
CA ILE A 80 1.30 -11.05 14.38
C ILE A 80 0.17 -10.35 15.13
N ASN A 81 0.39 -9.86 16.34
CA ASN A 81 -0.61 -9.14 17.10
C ASN A 81 -1.05 -7.86 16.37
N ILE A 82 -0.10 -7.09 15.85
CA ILE A 82 -0.40 -5.90 15.03
C ILE A 82 -1.25 -6.29 13.81
N LEU A 83 -0.88 -7.34 13.09
CA LEU A 83 -1.61 -7.76 11.90
C LEU A 83 -3.01 -8.29 12.24
N ILE A 84 -3.17 -8.99 13.36
CA ILE A 84 -4.49 -9.44 13.83
C ILE A 84 -5.39 -8.25 14.18
N GLU A 85 -4.88 -7.25 14.86
CA GLU A 85 -5.62 -6.01 15.15
C GLU A 85 -6.06 -5.27 13.88
N LEU A 86 -5.28 -5.40 12.79
CA LEU A 86 -5.63 -4.88 11.45
C LEU A 86 -6.63 -5.77 10.70
N GLY A 87 -7.09 -6.85 11.29
CA GLY A 87 -8.11 -7.74 10.73
C GLY A 87 -7.55 -8.92 9.92
N PHE A 88 -6.23 -9.15 9.91
CA PHE A 88 -5.67 -10.37 9.37
C PHE A 88 -6.04 -11.57 10.23
N LYS A 89 -6.17 -12.73 9.61
CA LYS A 89 -6.47 -13.97 10.33
C LYS A 89 -5.40 -15.02 10.01
N LYS A 90 -5.09 -15.85 10.99
CA LYS A 90 -4.21 -17.00 10.78
C LYS A 90 -4.93 -18.04 9.89
N HIS A 91 -4.22 -18.54 8.90
CA HIS A 91 -4.75 -19.63 8.07
C HIS A 91 -4.54 -20.97 8.80
N ASN A 92 -5.60 -21.73 9.01
CA ASN A 92 -5.58 -23.02 9.72
C ASN A 92 -4.86 -22.98 11.10
N GLY A 93 -4.84 -21.82 11.76
CA GLY A 93 -4.15 -21.63 13.04
C GLY A 93 -2.64 -21.39 12.93
N GLU A 94 -2.06 -21.49 11.76
CA GLU A 94 -0.63 -21.23 11.52
C GLU A 94 -0.36 -19.75 11.30
N THR A 95 0.86 -19.31 11.72
CA THR A 95 1.32 -17.93 11.53
C THR A 95 2.04 -17.72 10.20
N SER A 96 2.51 -18.78 9.58
CA SER A 96 3.25 -18.75 8.30
C SER A 96 2.44 -18.22 7.12
N VAL A 97 1.11 -18.34 7.19
CA VAL A 97 0.18 -17.86 6.16
C VAL A 97 -0.94 -17.08 6.82
N LEU A 98 -1.17 -15.88 6.35
CA LEU A 98 -2.22 -15.00 6.83
C LEU A 98 -3.29 -14.81 5.76
N VAL A 99 -4.55 -14.73 6.21
CA VAL A 99 -5.69 -14.35 5.39
C VAL A 99 -5.84 -12.85 5.51
N LYS A 100 -5.69 -12.12 4.41
CA LYS A 100 -5.86 -10.68 4.41
C LYS A 100 -7.34 -10.28 4.53
N PRO A 101 -7.64 -9.13 5.16
CA PRO A 101 -8.98 -8.56 5.13
C PRO A 101 -9.41 -8.27 3.68
N TYR A 102 -10.61 -8.67 3.30
CA TYR A 102 -11.13 -8.49 1.93
C TYR A 102 -11.23 -7.00 1.50
N ILE A 103 -11.26 -6.07 2.45
CA ILE A 103 -11.29 -4.63 2.19
C ILE A 103 -9.91 -4.04 1.85
N ARG A 104 -8.83 -4.80 2.04
CA ARG A 104 -7.44 -4.39 1.85
C ARG A 104 -6.89 -4.99 0.56
N GLU A 105 -7.37 -4.48 -0.58
CA GLU A 105 -6.90 -4.90 -1.90
C GLU A 105 -5.46 -4.48 -2.19
N ASP A 106 -5.00 -3.45 -1.48
CA ASP A 106 -3.65 -2.88 -1.57
C ASP A 106 -2.54 -3.80 -1.07
N ILE A 107 -2.88 -4.83 -0.27
CA ILE A 107 -1.89 -5.72 0.33
C ILE A 107 -1.76 -6.99 -0.51
N GLU A 108 -0.62 -7.16 -1.17
CA GLU A 108 -0.36 -8.32 -2.03
C GLU A 108 0.95 -9.03 -1.68
N ARG A 109 1.91 -8.31 -1.11
CA ARG A 109 3.29 -8.77 -0.93
C ARG A 109 3.74 -8.66 0.53
N LYS A 110 4.86 -9.32 0.83
CA LYS A 110 5.51 -9.22 2.15
C LYS A 110 6.00 -7.81 2.48
N GLU A 111 6.33 -7.01 1.46
CA GLU A 111 6.72 -5.61 1.60
C GLU A 111 5.56 -4.79 2.15
N ASP A 112 4.34 -5.05 1.68
CA ASP A 112 3.13 -4.39 2.15
C ASP A 112 2.83 -4.77 3.61
N LEU A 113 3.10 -6.04 4.00
CA LEU A 113 3.02 -6.45 5.41
C LEU A 113 4.06 -5.75 6.28
N ALA A 114 5.27 -5.53 5.75
CA ALA A 114 6.32 -4.80 6.47
C ALA A 114 5.91 -3.34 6.69
N GLU A 115 5.28 -2.70 5.70
CA GLU A 115 4.74 -1.35 5.82
C GLU A 115 3.65 -1.29 6.90
N GLU A 116 2.71 -2.22 6.89
CA GLU A 116 1.67 -2.26 7.93
C GLU A 116 2.25 -2.45 9.34
N VAL A 117 3.20 -3.36 9.47
CA VAL A 117 3.87 -3.60 10.77
C VAL A 117 4.55 -2.33 11.27
N ILE A 118 5.36 -1.65 10.44
CA ILE A 118 6.10 -0.47 10.89
C ILE A 118 5.17 0.72 11.14
N ARG A 119 4.09 0.86 10.39
CA ARG A 119 3.10 1.92 10.58
C ARG A 119 2.48 1.89 11.98
N PHE A 120 2.21 0.69 12.53
CA PHE A 120 1.64 0.53 13.86
C PHE A 120 2.70 0.35 14.95
N TYR A 121 3.86 -0.18 14.61
CA TYR A 121 4.99 -0.23 15.53
C TYR A 121 5.57 1.16 15.83
N GLY A 122 5.46 2.07 14.87
CA GLY A 122 5.91 3.45 14.91
C GLY A 122 7.17 3.69 14.08
N TYR A 123 7.10 4.61 13.16
CA TYR A 123 8.23 5.02 12.31
C TYR A 123 9.38 5.62 13.13
N ASP A 124 9.08 6.25 14.26
CA ASP A 124 10.08 6.84 15.16
C ASP A 124 11.01 5.80 15.78
N ASN A 125 10.62 4.53 15.75
CA ASN A 125 11.45 3.40 16.23
C ASN A 125 12.43 2.89 15.16
N LEU A 126 12.38 3.40 13.93
CA LEU A 126 13.33 3.05 12.87
C LEU A 126 14.70 3.69 13.15
N ASN A 127 15.74 2.86 13.15
CA ASN A 127 17.10 3.36 13.23
C ASN A 127 17.54 3.86 11.86
N GLU A 128 17.84 5.14 11.76
CA GLU A 128 18.43 5.71 10.55
C GLU A 128 19.84 5.14 10.35
N THR A 129 20.07 4.49 9.24
CA THR A 129 21.37 3.95 8.86
C THR A 129 21.80 4.48 7.51
N LEU A 130 23.05 4.90 7.40
CA LEU A 130 23.60 5.24 6.09
C LEU A 130 23.82 3.95 5.28
N PRO A 131 23.45 3.92 3.99
CA PRO A 131 23.73 2.80 3.13
C PRO A 131 25.24 2.55 3.09
N LYS A 132 25.64 1.31 3.34
CA LYS A 132 27.05 0.90 3.14
C LYS A 132 27.31 0.88 1.65
N VAL A 133 27.89 1.95 1.15
CA VAL A 133 28.39 1.98 -0.23
C VAL A 133 29.77 1.32 -0.18
N GLU A 134 29.88 0.09 -0.64
CA GLU A 134 31.18 -0.40 -1.08
C GLU A 134 31.67 0.56 -2.17
N ARG A 135 32.80 1.21 -1.94
CA ARG A 135 33.47 1.96 -3.01
C ARG A 135 33.86 0.93 -4.05
N GLY A 136 32.91 0.59 -4.89
CA GLY A 136 33.18 -0.14 -6.14
C GLY A 136 34.25 0.64 -6.89
N ASN A 137 35.08 -0.07 -7.63
CA ASN A 137 36.12 0.51 -8.46
C ASN A 137 35.61 1.82 -9.07
N VAL A 138 36.25 2.92 -8.68
CA VAL A 138 36.02 4.20 -9.33
C VAL A 138 36.21 3.92 -10.81
N TYR A 139 35.11 3.84 -11.54
CA TYR A 139 35.17 3.68 -12.99
C TYR A 139 36.11 4.79 -13.45
N LYS A 140 37.23 4.40 -14.08
CA LYS A 140 38.09 5.36 -14.75
C LYS A 140 37.18 6.05 -15.76
N VAL A 141 36.79 7.26 -15.41
CA VAL A 141 35.95 8.07 -16.28
C VAL A 141 36.79 8.30 -17.52
N ASN A 142 36.40 7.69 -18.62
CA ASN A 142 37.08 7.98 -19.89
C ASN A 142 36.85 9.47 -20.19
N ASP A 143 37.92 10.19 -20.58
CA ASP A 143 37.83 11.62 -20.92
C ASP A 143 36.80 11.93 -22.02
N LYS A 144 36.24 10.90 -22.64
CA LYS A 144 35.18 10.98 -23.66
C LYS A 144 33.77 10.72 -23.14
N ASP A 145 33.59 10.63 -21.81
CA ASP A 145 32.24 10.43 -21.26
C ASP A 145 31.39 11.67 -21.53
N ILE A 146 30.28 11.45 -22.22
CA ILE A 146 29.30 12.50 -22.56
C ILE A 146 28.86 13.26 -21.31
N SER A 147 28.82 12.61 -20.14
CA SER A 147 28.44 13.24 -18.87
C SER A 147 29.42 14.31 -18.45
N ILE A 148 30.72 14.11 -18.62
CA ILE A 148 31.77 15.09 -18.31
C ILE A 148 31.69 16.26 -19.29
N ILE A 149 31.64 15.97 -20.58
CA ILE A 149 31.52 17.01 -21.61
C ILE A 149 30.28 17.87 -21.35
N THR A 150 29.16 17.23 -21.03
CA THR A 150 27.91 17.96 -20.71
C THR A 150 28.06 18.85 -19.47
N LYS A 151 28.77 18.37 -18.44
CA LYS A 151 29.04 19.13 -17.23
C LYS A 151 29.93 20.35 -17.53
N ASP A 152 30.98 20.15 -18.31
CA ASP A 152 31.91 21.23 -18.67
C ASP A 152 31.24 22.31 -19.52
N ILE A 153 30.42 21.90 -20.50
CA ILE A 153 29.61 22.84 -21.30
C ILE A 153 28.66 23.63 -20.40
N ARG A 154 27.97 22.97 -19.46
CA ARG A 154 27.07 23.68 -18.52
C ARG A 154 27.82 24.67 -17.66
N ASN A 155 28.99 24.30 -17.17
CA ASN A 155 29.82 25.20 -16.36
C ASN A 155 30.28 26.41 -17.16
N LEU A 156 30.74 26.22 -18.40
CA LEU A 156 31.15 27.29 -19.30
C LEU A 156 29.99 28.27 -19.57
N LEU A 157 28.81 27.73 -19.95
CA LEU A 157 27.63 28.55 -20.21
C LEU A 157 27.20 29.33 -18.97
N LYS A 158 27.30 28.70 -17.78
CA LYS A 158 27.01 29.39 -16.52
C LYS A 158 27.94 30.57 -16.24
N ILE A 159 29.23 30.40 -16.52
CA ILE A 159 30.23 31.49 -16.38
C ILE A 159 29.93 32.64 -17.34
N GLU A 160 29.48 32.32 -18.55
CA GLU A 160 29.06 33.28 -19.58
C GLU A 160 27.69 33.95 -19.28
N GLY A 161 27.06 33.66 -18.14
CA GLY A 161 25.81 34.25 -17.71
C GLY A 161 24.52 33.63 -18.25
N TYR A 162 24.58 32.47 -18.87
CA TYR A 162 23.40 31.77 -19.33
C TYR A 162 22.69 31.07 -18.18
N ASN A 163 21.35 31.02 -18.23
CA ASN A 163 20.51 30.30 -17.30
C ASN A 163 20.01 28.97 -17.91
N GLN A 164 20.09 27.90 -17.14
CA GLN A 164 19.50 26.63 -17.55
C GLN A 164 17.99 26.65 -17.31
N ILE A 165 17.20 26.31 -18.32
CA ILE A 165 15.76 26.13 -18.22
C ILE A 165 15.40 24.67 -18.51
N ILE A 166 14.33 24.19 -17.86
CA ILE A 166 13.73 22.88 -18.12
C ILE A 166 12.36 23.15 -18.72
N THR A 167 12.14 22.67 -19.93
CA THR A 167 10.86 22.80 -20.64
C THR A 167 10.20 21.45 -20.81
N TYR A 168 8.86 21.45 -20.79
CA TYR A 168 8.09 20.25 -21.16
C TYR A 168 8.13 20.06 -22.67
N ARG A 169 8.43 18.84 -23.09
CA ARG A 169 8.35 18.46 -24.51
C ARG A 169 7.00 17.80 -24.77
N ILE A 170 6.11 18.52 -25.43
CA ILE A 170 4.82 17.98 -25.87
C ILE A 170 5.01 17.31 -27.23
N TYR A 171 4.83 16.00 -27.30
CA TYR A 171 4.79 15.28 -28.57
C TYR A 171 3.35 15.21 -29.05
N ILE A 172 3.07 15.84 -30.18
CA ILE A 172 1.84 15.59 -30.93
C ILE A 172 2.17 14.44 -31.87
N LYS A 173 1.58 13.26 -31.61
CA LYS A 173 1.66 12.14 -32.53
C LYS A 173 0.78 12.49 -33.75
N ARG A 174 1.39 12.76 -34.90
CA ARG A 174 0.69 12.88 -36.19
C ARG A 174 0.33 11.51 -36.72
#